data_f1a86f99e75a7f24ced940ef3a68a4d2
#
_entry.id   f1a86f99e75a7f24ced940ef3a68a4d2
#
_cell.length_a   1.000
_cell.length_b   1.000
_cell.length_c   1.000
_cell.angle_alpha   90.00
_cell.angle_beta   90.00
_cell.angle_gamma   90.00
#
_symmetry.space_group_name_H-M   'P 1'
#
loop_
_entity.id
_entity.type
_entity.pdbx_description
1 polymer ?
#
loop_
_entity_poly.entity_id
_entity_poly.type
_entity_poly.pdbx_seq_one_letter_code
_entity_poly.pdbx_strand_id
1 'polypeptide(L)'
;MNGRNITGLALLAAVVLSIAYIWQPWNPGEPSLRLGLDLQGGLRVVLEADQANPSEEDIQTARNVIENRINEFGVAEPVIQTSGRNRVIVELPGLGADQQDRALDLIGQQAVLEFRLVRFQSNGVPDEMLTLNDLEDVAFTGEIIRSARAEFGQPGSGVMGPMVTFEIAGQYQQAFGQFTANNLGRRMAIVLDDQVITAPTLQGRIANEGQITGIGSLEEATDVALVLRSGSLPISLHVEEIRQIGPTLGADSIEAGMVAGTVGAIAVIIAVLVMYGPLFGGVLALGVLLVMLFVFGILAGLGAALTLPGLAGLILTIGAAVDGNVISF
;
A
#
# COMPACT_ATOMS: atom_id res chain seq x y z
N MET A 1 15.94 0.83 -47.80
CA MET A 1 16.77 0.20 -46.74
C MET A 1 16.64 -1.31 -46.91
N ASN A 2 17.76 -2.03 -47.01
CA ASN A 2 17.75 -3.49 -47.10
C ASN A 2 17.22 -4.08 -45.77
N GLY A 3 16.43 -5.17 -45.84
CA GLY A 3 15.83 -5.80 -44.65
C GLY A 3 16.84 -6.09 -43.52
N ARG A 4 18.09 -6.45 -43.90
CA ARG A 4 19.21 -6.65 -42.95
C ARG A 4 19.58 -5.40 -42.15
N ASN A 5 19.46 -4.20 -42.73
CA ASN A 5 19.77 -2.95 -42.04
C ASN A 5 18.64 -2.56 -41.09
N ILE A 6 17.40 -2.92 -41.42
CA ILE A 6 16.24 -2.69 -40.56
C ILE A 6 16.31 -3.58 -39.29
N THR A 7 16.64 -4.87 -39.46
CA THR A 7 16.77 -5.79 -38.30
C THR A 7 17.93 -5.40 -37.38
N GLY A 8 19.11 -4.97 -37.97
CA GLY A 8 20.23 -4.49 -37.17
C GLY A 8 19.88 -3.24 -36.36
N LEU A 9 19.17 -2.30 -36.99
CA LEU A 9 18.75 -1.05 -36.35
C LEU A 9 17.70 -1.29 -35.23
N ALA A 10 16.80 -2.24 -35.47
CA ALA A 10 15.80 -2.66 -34.46
C ALA A 10 16.46 -3.34 -33.24
N LEU A 11 17.46 -4.19 -33.47
CA LEU A 11 18.21 -4.82 -32.39
C LEU A 11 19.02 -3.80 -31.57
N LEU A 12 19.67 -2.87 -32.25
CA LEU A 12 20.40 -1.79 -31.59
C LEU A 12 19.46 -0.90 -30.76
N ALA A 13 18.30 -0.55 -31.31
CA ALA A 13 17.28 0.20 -30.58
C ALA A 13 16.77 -0.56 -29.34
N ALA A 14 16.54 -1.88 -29.45
CA ALA A 14 16.14 -2.70 -28.33
C ALA A 14 17.21 -2.77 -27.22
N VAL A 15 18.50 -2.87 -27.59
CA VAL A 15 19.62 -2.83 -26.63
C VAL A 15 19.67 -1.48 -25.91
N VAL A 16 19.58 -0.38 -26.65
CA VAL A 16 19.62 0.98 -26.08
C VAL A 16 18.41 1.20 -25.14
N LEU A 17 17.23 0.76 -25.53
CA LEU A 17 16.03 0.84 -24.69
C LEU A 17 16.18 0.02 -23.40
N SER A 18 16.68 -1.21 -23.52
CA SER A 18 16.90 -2.07 -22.33
C SER A 18 17.87 -1.43 -21.34
N ILE A 19 19.00 -0.89 -21.86
CA ILE A 19 19.98 -0.18 -21.02
C ILE A 19 19.35 1.09 -20.41
N ALA A 20 18.57 1.83 -21.17
CA ALA A 20 17.91 3.04 -20.69
C ALA A 20 16.91 2.73 -19.56
N TYR A 21 16.11 1.66 -19.69
CA TYR A 21 15.18 1.22 -18.64
C TYR A 21 15.89 0.67 -17.41
N ILE A 22 17.02 -0.01 -17.56
CA ILE A 22 17.81 -0.50 -16.42
C ILE A 22 18.49 0.67 -15.69
N TRP A 23 19.03 1.65 -16.41
CA TRP A 23 19.73 2.78 -15.78
C TRP A 23 18.80 3.88 -15.31
N GLN A 24 17.61 4.00 -15.87
CA GLN A 24 16.59 5.02 -15.55
C GLN A 24 17.14 6.45 -15.37
N PRO A 25 17.80 7.04 -16.37
CA PRO A 25 18.40 8.37 -16.23
C PRO A 25 17.36 9.48 -16.00
N TRP A 26 16.06 9.20 -16.26
CA TRP A 26 14.93 10.10 -16.02
C TRP A 26 14.40 10.06 -14.58
N ASN A 27 14.79 9.05 -13.77
CA ASN A 27 14.36 8.90 -12.37
C ASN A 27 15.55 8.49 -11.48
N PRO A 28 16.57 9.36 -11.36
CA PRO A 28 17.76 9.04 -10.59
C PRO A 28 17.43 8.97 -9.11
N GLY A 29 17.62 7.80 -8.50
CA GLY A 29 17.39 7.55 -7.07
C GLY A 29 16.35 6.48 -6.78
N GLU A 30 15.53 6.08 -7.75
CA GLU A 30 14.67 4.91 -7.62
C GLU A 30 15.36 3.65 -8.17
N PRO A 31 15.20 2.49 -7.49
CA PRO A 31 15.73 1.24 -8.00
C PRO A 31 15.01 0.85 -9.29
N SER A 32 15.76 0.56 -10.34
CA SER A 32 15.22 0.16 -11.65
C SER A 32 14.49 -1.18 -11.63
N LEU A 33 14.80 -2.04 -10.67
CA LEU A 33 14.16 -3.33 -10.43
C LEU A 33 13.54 -3.32 -9.05
N ARG A 34 12.23 -3.51 -9.01
CA ARG A 34 11.49 -3.67 -7.77
C ARG A 34 11.74 -5.06 -7.21
N LEU A 35 11.98 -5.12 -5.91
CA LEU A 35 12.13 -6.41 -5.23
C LEU A 35 10.79 -6.78 -4.59
N GLY A 36 10.36 -8.01 -4.79
CA GLY A 36 9.14 -8.52 -4.16
C GLY A 36 9.31 -8.77 -2.67
N LEU A 37 8.21 -9.04 -2.01
CA LEU A 37 8.11 -9.29 -0.58
C LEU A 37 9.08 -10.37 -0.09
N ASP A 38 9.28 -11.44 -0.88
CA ASP A 38 10.18 -12.55 -0.54
C ASP A 38 11.64 -12.12 -0.43
N LEU A 39 12.03 -11.02 -1.10
CA LEU A 39 13.40 -10.51 -1.15
C LEU A 39 13.63 -9.33 -0.20
N GLN A 40 12.67 -8.44 -0.06
CA GLN A 40 12.78 -7.29 0.84
C GLN A 40 12.34 -7.58 2.27
N GLY A 41 11.57 -8.66 2.47
CA GLY A 41 10.80 -8.85 3.69
C GLY A 41 9.60 -7.90 3.71
N GLY A 42 8.79 -7.98 4.73
CA GLY A 42 7.61 -7.15 4.91
C GLY A 42 6.38 -7.94 5.35
N LEU A 43 5.20 -7.41 5.02
CA LEU A 43 3.90 -7.94 5.43
C LEU A 43 3.04 -8.29 4.22
N ARG A 44 2.45 -9.49 4.23
CA ARG A 44 1.35 -9.86 3.35
C ARG A 44 0.12 -10.16 4.17
N VAL A 45 -0.99 -9.54 3.79
CA VAL A 45 -2.29 -9.74 4.42
C VAL A 45 -3.30 -10.15 3.37
N VAL A 46 -4.08 -11.17 3.66
CA VAL A 46 -5.25 -11.54 2.88
C VAL A 46 -6.48 -11.16 3.69
N LEU A 47 -7.27 -10.27 3.15
CA LEU A 47 -8.53 -9.82 3.72
C LEU A 47 -9.67 -10.49 2.97
N GLU A 48 -10.64 -11.04 3.70
CA GLU A 48 -11.85 -11.62 3.13
C GLU A 48 -13.08 -10.86 3.61
N ALA A 49 -14.05 -10.64 2.70
CA ALA A 49 -15.30 -10.01 3.04
C ALA A 49 -16.17 -10.93 3.89
N ASP A 50 -16.79 -10.38 4.96
CA ASP A 50 -17.73 -11.11 5.81
C ASP A 50 -18.98 -11.57 5.03
N GLN A 51 -19.29 -10.85 3.95
CA GLN A 51 -20.39 -11.19 3.05
C GLN A 51 -19.95 -12.27 2.06
N ALA A 52 -20.71 -13.34 1.93
CA ALA A 52 -20.39 -14.44 1.02
C ALA A 52 -20.35 -14.04 -0.47
N ASN A 53 -21.09 -13.03 -0.89
CA ASN A 53 -21.15 -12.52 -2.25
C ASN A 53 -21.20 -10.99 -2.24
N PRO A 54 -20.10 -10.29 -1.96
CA PRO A 54 -20.04 -8.84 -2.06
C PRO A 54 -20.16 -8.41 -3.53
N SER A 55 -20.59 -7.17 -3.78
CA SER A 55 -20.58 -6.65 -5.14
C SER A 55 -19.12 -6.42 -5.60
N GLU A 56 -18.88 -6.51 -6.89
CA GLU A 56 -17.55 -6.21 -7.45
C GLU A 56 -17.15 -4.74 -7.18
N GLU A 57 -18.13 -3.83 -7.18
CA GLU A 57 -17.94 -2.42 -6.88
C GLU A 57 -17.49 -2.21 -5.43
N ASP A 58 -18.09 -2.93 -4.47
CA ASP A 58 -17.72 -2.82 -3.04
C ASP A 58 -16.29 -3.31 -2.81
N ILE A 59 -15.90 -4.44 -3.42
CA ILE A 59 -14.52 -4.96 -3.32
C ILE A 59 -13.50 -4.01 -3.95
N GLN A 60 -13.82 -3.41 -5.10
CA GLN A 60 -12.94 -2.42 -5.73
C GLN A 60 -12.85 -1.14 -4.89
N THR A 61 -13.95 -0.70 -4.31
CA THR A 61 -13.95 0.46 -3.41
C THR A 61 -13.15 0.18 -2.16
N ALA A 62 -13.31 -1.00 -1.54
CA ALA A 62 -12.52 -1.42 -0.39
C ALA A 62 -11.02 -1.46 -0.72
N ARG A 63 -10.66 -2.03 -1.88
CA ARG A 63 -9.27 -2.03 -2.38
C ARG A 63 -8.73 -0.60 -2.50
N ASN A 64 -9.49 0.33 -3.09
CA ASN A 64 -9.06 1.71 -3.26
C ASN A 64 -8.88 2.43 -1.91
N VAL A 65 -9.78 2.20 -0.95
CA VAL A 65 -9.65 2.75 0.41
C VAL A 65 -8.38 2.24 1.09
N ILE A 66 -8.12 0.92 1.01
CA ILE A 66 -6.90 0.31 1.56
C ILE A 66 -5.65 0.89 0.86
N GLU A 67 -5.67 1.03 -0.45
CA GLU A 67 -4.57 1.63 -1.22
C GLU A 67 -4.28 3.06 -0.77
N ASN A 68 -5.30 3.88 -0.57
CA ASN A 68 -5.15 5.24 -0.06
C ASN A 68 -4.54 5.24 1.36
N ARG A 69 -5.01 4.36 2.26
CA ARG A 69 -4.47 4.23 3.62
C ARG A 69 -2.98 3.89 3.62
N ILE A 70 -2.61 2.92 2.82
CA ILE A 70 -1.22 2.45 2.73
C ILE A 70 -0.30 3.49 2.08
N ASN A 71 -0.78 4.18 1.05
CA ASN A 71 -0.02 5.26 0.42
C ASN A 71 0.22 6.43 1.39
N GLU A 72 -0.78 6.80 2.19
CA GLU A 72 -0.64 7.84 3.22
C GLU A 72 0.21 7.37 4.40
N PHE A 73 0.21 6.09 4.73
CA PHE A 73 1.11 5.50 5.72
C PHE A 73 2.58 5.56 5.29
N GLY A 74 2.84 5.73 3.99
CA GLY A 74 4.18 5.96 3.45
C GLY A 74 4.94 4.68 3.09
N VAL A 75 4.24 3.57 2.86
CA VAL A 75 4.88 2.35 2.33
C VAL A 75 5.29 2.57 0.89
N ALA A 76 6.54 2.28 0.59
CA ALA A 76 7.03 2.32 -0.78
C ALA A 76 6.48 1.13 -1.58
N GLU A 77 5.80 1.44 -2.69
CA GLU A 77 5.37 0.45 -3.69
C GLU A 77 4.52 -0.73 -3.15
N PRO A 78 3.41 -0.46 -2.47
CA PRO A 78 2.51 -1.51 -2.02
C PRO A 78 1.89 -2.23 -3.23
N VAL A 79 1.67 -3.55 -3.11
CA VAL A 79 0.92 -4.31 -4.11
C VAL A 79 -0.44 -4.67 -3.52
N ILE A 80 -1.50 -4.08 -4.07
CA ILE A 80 -2.87 -4.29 -3.61
C ILE A 80 -3.72 -4.79 -4.77
N GLN A 81 -4.24 -5.99 -4.64
CA GLN A 81 -4.99 -6.64 -5.69
C GLN A 81 -6.19 -7.42 -5.14
N THR A 82 -7.24 -7.51 -5.94
CA THR A 82 -8.38 -8.36 -5.63
C THR A 82 -8.09 -9.81 -6.02
N SER A 83 -8.57 -10.76 -5.24
CA SER A 83 -8.43 -12.19 -5.50
C SER A 83 -9.78 -12.89 -5.37
N GLY A 84 -10.20 -13.55 -6.44
CA GLY A 84 -11.54 -14.12 -6.50
C GLY A 84 -12.63 -13.02 -6.48
N ARG A 85 -13.71 -13.26 -5.74
CA ARG A 85 -14.86 -12.34 -5.64
C ARG A 85 -14.95 -11.58 -4.34
N ASN A 86 -14.25 -12.05 -3.30
CA ASN A 86 -14.46 -11.59 -1.92
C ASN A 86 -13.17 -11.29 -1.15
N ARG A 87 -12.00 -11.32 -1.82
CA ARG A 87 -10.71 -11.12 -1.16
C ARG A 87 -9.94 -9.94 -1.72
N VAL A 88 -9.19 -9.29 -0.83
CA VAL A 88 -8.18 -8.29 -1.14
C VAL A 88 -6.85 -8.76 -0.58
N ILE A 89 -5.83 -8.87 -1.43
CA ILE A 89 -4.46 -9.20 -1.06
C ILE A 89 -3.67 -7.91 -0.99
N VAL A 90 -3.01 -7.68 0.13
CA VAL A 90 -2.18 -6.50 0.41
C VAL A 90 -0.77 -6.99 0.69
N GLU A 91 0.19 -6.56 -0.10
CA GLU A 91 1.61 -6.84 0.09
C GLU A 91 2.36 -5.53 0.33
N LEU A 92 3.06 -5.46 1.44
CA LEU A 92 3.77 -4.28 1.92
C LEU A 92 5.26 -4.63 2.09
N PRO A 93 6.06 -4.51 1.02
CA PRO A 93 7.48 -4.81 1.08
C PRO A 93 8.24 -3.76 1.90
N GLY A 94 9.33 -4.19 2.53
CA GLY A 94 10.26 -3.31 3.24
C GLY A 94 9.81 -2.77 4.59
N LEU A 95 8.64 -3.18 5.11
CA LEU A 95 8.17 -2.78 6.44
C LEU A 95 8.96 -3.45 7.56
N GLY A 96 9.46 -2.63 8.50
CA GLY A 96 10.01 -3.11 9.76
C GLY A 96 8.97 -3.78 10.66
N ALA A 97 9.42 -4.63 11.59
CA ALA A 97 8.52 -5.40 12.45
C ALA A 97 7.57 -4.50 13.29
N ASP A 98 8.05 -3.37 13.76
CA ASP A 98 7.30 -2.36 14.52
C ASP A 98 6.22 -1.65 13.70
N GLN A 99 6.42 -1.52 12.39
CA GLN A 99 5.47 -0.91 11.47
C GLN A 99 4.41 -1.90 10.97
N GLN A 100 4.71 -3.21 10.98
CA GLN A 100 3.82 -4.24 10.47
C GLN A 100 2.51 -4.32 11.27
N ASP A 101 2.58 -4.28 12.60
CA ASP A 101 1.41 -4.33 13.48
C ASP A 101 0.52 -3.09 13.25
N ARG A 102 1.13 -1.92 13.18
CA ARG A 102 0.41 -0.67 12.91
C ARG A 102 -0.23 -0.63 11.52
N ALA A 103 0.47 -1.13 10.49
CA ALA A 103 -0.10 -1.25 9.16
C ALA A 103 -1.29 -2.21 9.13
N LEU A 104 -1.20 -3.32 9.87
CA LEU A 104 -2.27 -4.30 9.99
C LEU A 104 -3.52 -3.69 10.63
N ASP A 105 -3.36 -2.94 11.72
CA ASP A 105 -4.47 -2.25 12.38
C ASP A 105 -5.15 -1.25 11.43
N LEU A 106 -4.36 -0.43 10.72
CA LEU A 106 -4.89 0.55 9.76
C LEU A 106 -5.65 -0.10 8.59
N ILE A 107 -5.16 -1.24 8.09
CA ILE A 107 -5.81 -1.96 6.99
C ILE A 107 -7.15 -2.56 7.43
N GLY A 108 -7.20 -3.11 8.66
CA GLY A 108 -8.36 -3.82 9.19
C GLY A 108 -9.49 -2.93 9.70
N GLN A 109 -9.22 -1.67 10.03
CA GLN A 109 -10.23 -0.75 10.55
C GLN A 109 -11.31 -0.45 9.51
N GLN A 110 -12.57 -0.57 9.91
CA GLN A 110 -13.69 -0.17 9.03
C GLN A 110 -13.75 1.34 8.82
N ALA A 111 -13.30 2.11 9.84
CA ALA A 111 -13.29 3.56 9.84
C ALA A 111 -14.67 4.19 9.68
N VAL A 112 -15.67 3.58 10.27
CA VAL A 112 -17.01 4.14 10.30
C VAL A 112 -17.06 5.24 11.35
N LEU A 113 -16.92 6.47 10.87
CA LEU A 113 -17.06 7.65 11.74
C LEU A 113 -18.52 8.08 11.81
N GLU A 114 -19.00 8.31 13.01
CA GLU A 114 -20.35 8.76 13.27
C GLU A 114 -20.37 9.94 14.25
N PHE A 115 -21.25 10.88 13.98
CA PHE A 115 -21.56 12.00 14.86
C PHE A 115 -22.93 11.77 15.46
N ARG A 116 -22.98 11.59 16.80
CA ARG A 116 -24.21 11.30 17.54
C ARG A 116 -24.36 12.27 18.71
N LEU A 117 -25.57 12.66 19.06
CA LEU A 117 -25.79 13.42 20.29
C LEU A 117 -25.81 12.48 21.51
N VAL A 118 -25.25 12.95 22.60
CA VAL A 118 -25.36 12.25 23.88
C VAL A 118 -26.78 12.47 24.44
N ARG A 119 -27.41 11.40 24.90
CA ARG A 119 -28.74 11.47 25.52
C ARG A 119 -28.69 12.32 26.79
N PHE A 120 -29.75 13.07 27.06
CA PHE A 120 -29.80 13.94 28.25
C PHE A 120 -29.57 13.18 29.56
N GLN A 121 -30.00 11.93 29.65
CA GLN A 121 -29.84 11.08 30.84
C GLN A 121 -28.36 10.74 31.09
N SER A 122 -27.56 10.66 30.07
CA SER A 122 -26.12 10.31 30.10
C SER A 122 -25.19 11.52 30.02
N ASN A 123 -25.73 12.74 30.14
CA ASN A 123 -24.95 13.98 29.95
C ASN A 123 -23.83 14.19 31.01
N GLY A 124 -23.95 13.55 32.17
CA GLY A 124 -22.92 13.58 33.23
C GLY A 124 -21.93 12.42 33.20
N VAL A 125 -22.05 11.49 32.24
CA VAL A 125 -21.15 10.35 32.10
C VAL A 125 -19.82 10.82 31.45
N PRO A 126 -18.64 10.45 32.02
CA PRO A 126 -17.36 10.75 31.39
C PRO A 126 -17.26 10.13 29.98
N ASP A 127 -16.51 10.75 29.07
CA ASP A 127 -16.38 10.31 27.67
C ASP A 127 -15.94 8.85 27.57
N GLU A 128 -14.97 8.44 28.41
CA GLU A 128 -14.40 7.08 28.46
C GLU A 128 -15.40 6.00 28.91
N MET A 129 -16.50 6.39 29.55
CA MET A 129 -17.56 5.50 30.03
C MET A 129 -18.81 5.51 29.15
N LEU A 130 -18.85 6.37 28.15
CA LEU A 130 -19.98 6.43 27.22
C LEU A 130 -20.01 5.18 26.34
N THR A 131 -21.20 4.64 26.19
CA THR A 131 -21.48 3.50 25.29
C THR A 131 -22.47 3.94 24.21
N LEU A 132 -22.62 3.15 23.16
CA LEU A 132 -23.58 3.44 22.08
C LEU A 132 -25.02 3.57 22.60
N ASN A 133 -25.38 2.91 23.71
CA ASN A 133 -26.69 3.03 24.33
C ASN A 133 -26.97 4.41 24.94
N ASP A 134 -25.91 5.16 25.26
CA ASP A 134 -25.99 6.52 25.80
C ASP A 134 -26.13 7.58 24.72
N LEU A 135 -26.09 7.18 23.45
CA LEU A 135 -26.15 8.04 22.29
C LEU A 135 -27.51 8.00 21.59
N GLU A 136 -27.85 9.07 20.93
CA GLU A 136 -28.97 9.14 20.00
C GLU A 136 -28.59 8.50 18.66
N ASP A 137 -29.53 8.46 17.71
CA ASP A 137 -29.31 7.96 16.38
C ASP A 137 -28.20 8.76 15.66
N VAL A 138 -27.59 8.14 14.64
CA VAL A 138 -26.53 8.75 13.84
C VAL A 138 -27.07 10.02 13.16
N ALA A 139 -26.48 11.15 13.49
CA ALA A 139 -26.84 12.41 12.88
C ALA A 139 -26.07 12.64 11.55
N PHE A 140 -24.80 12.33 11.54
CA PHE A 140 -23.93 12.40 10.37
C PHE A 140 -22.90 11.27 10.42
N THR A 141 -22.40 10.90 9.24
CA THR A 141 -21.30 9.94 9.05
C THR A 141 -20.01 10.65 8.62
N GLY A 142 -18.91 9.91 8.51
CA GLY A 142 -17.61 10.43 8.05
C GLY A 142 -17.63 11.06 6.64
N GLU A 143 -18.66 10.79 5.84
CA GLU A 143 -18.83 11.41 4.50
C GLU A 143 -18.86 12.94 4.53
N ILE A 144 -19.17 13.55 5.67
CA ILE A 144 -19.14 15.02 5.81
C ILE A 144 -17.72 15.59 5.84
N ILE A 145 -16.69 14.73 6.04
CA ILE A 145 -15.30 15.18 6.15
C ILE A 145 -14.68 15.27 4.76
N ARG A 146 -14.11 16.43 4.47
CA ARG A 146 -13.33 16.67 3.26
C ARG A 146 -11.85 16.36 3.47
N SER A 147 -11.30 16.78 4.60
CA SER A 147 -9.91 16.59 4.97
C SER A 147 -9.77 16.49 6.49
N ALA A 148 -8.73 15.82 6.96
CA ALA A 148 -8.39 15.72 8.37
C ALA A 148 -6.87 15.80 8.55
N ARG A 149 -6.40 16.41 9.65
CA ARG A 149 -4.98 16.56 9.97
C ARG A 149 -4.76 16.37 11.46
N ALA A 150 -3.69 15.65 11.80
CA ALA A 150 -3.23 15.57 13.17
C ALA A 150 -2.38 16.81 13.49
N GLU A 151 -2.65 17.42 14.62
CA GLU A 151 -1.93 18.59 15.11
C GLU A 151 -1.67 18.46 16.61
N PHE A 152 -0.62 19.11 17.10
CA PHE A 152 -0.37 19.26 18.52
C PHE A 152 -0.63 20.71 18.89
N GLY A 153 -1.70 20.97 19.64
CA GLY A 153 -2.13 22.32 19.89
C GLY A 153 -2.94 22.47 21.18
N GLN A 154 -3.45 23.68 21.39
CA GLN A 154 -4.31 23.99 22.50
C GLN A 154 -5.75 24.11 21.98
N PRO A 155 -6.58 23.09 22.12
CA PRO A 155 -7.99 23.18 21.78
C PRO A 155 -8.71 24.18 22.68
N GLY A 156 -9.94 24.56 22.34
CA GLY A 156 -10.75 25.46 23.13
C GLY A 156 -10.94 25.10 24.60
N SER A 157 -10.58 23.88 24.99
CA SER A 157 -10.53 23.36 26.38
C SER A 157 -9.32 23.85 27.20
N GLY A 158 -8.32 24.47 26.57
CA GLY A 158 -7.18 25.08 27.26
C GLY A 158 -6.01 24.15 27.60
N VAL A 159 -6.11 22.88 27.33
CA VAL A 159 -5.01 21.90 27.59
C VAL A 159 -4.28 21.60 26.28
N MET A 160 -2.95 21.74 26.28
CA MET A 160 -2.10 21.34 25.16
C MET A 160 -2.11 19.82 24.97
N GLY A 161 -2.39 19.35 23.76
CA GLY A 161 -2.42 17.93 23.47
C GLY A 161 -2.56 17.61 21.99
N PRO A 162 -2.47 16.31 21.65
CA PRO A 162 -2.75 15.84 20.30
C PRO A 162 -4.24 16.02 19.97
N MET A 163 -4.51 16.43 18.75
CA MET A 163 -5.88 16.61 18.24
C MET A 163 -5.92 16.34 16.73
N VAL A 164 -7.10 16.04 16.23
CA VAL A 164 -7.37 15.96 14.80
C VAL A 164 -8.28 17.12 14.42
N THR A 165 -7.79 17.98 13.54
CA THR A 165 -8.61 19.04 12.91
C THR A 165 -9.16 18.49 11.60
N PHE A 166 -10.48 18.65 11.37
CA PHE A 166 -11.13 18.20 10.15
C PHE A 166 -11.95 19.33 9.51
N GLU A 167 -11.99 19.33 8.18
CA GLU A 167 -12.78 20.26 7.36
C GLU A 167 -14.07 19.58 6.89
N ILE A 168 -15.17 20.30 6.97
CA ILE A 168 -16.48 19.86 6.47
C ILE A 168 -16.55 20.07 4.95
N ALA A 169 -16.97 19.07 4.21
CA ALA A 169 -17.22 19.17 2.77
C ALA A 169 -18.32 20.18 2.47
N GLY A 170 -18.12 21.04 1.48
CA GLY A 170 -18.95 22.20 1.19
C GLY A 170 -20.45 21.92 1.11
N GLN A 171 -20.83 20.76 0.58
CA GLN A 171 -22.23 20.33 0.47
C GLN A 171 -22.91 20.08 1.83
N TYR A 172 -22.14 19.74 2.88
CA TYR A 172 -22.67 19.45 4.22
C TYR A 172 -22.53 20.64 5.20
N GLN A 173 -21.78 21.70 4.85
CA GLN A 173 -21.51 22.83 5.74
C GLN A 173 -22.78 23.50 6.28
N GLN A 174 -23.79 23.65 5.41
CA GLN A 174 -25.05 24.25 5.82
C GLN A 174 -25.84 23.33 6.76
N ALA A 175 -25.95 22.06 6.42
CA ALA A 175 -26.70 21.07 7.20
C ALA A 175 -26.06 20.86 8.58
N PHE A 176 -24.73 20.62 8.61
CA PHE A 176 -23.99 20.41 9.86
C PHE A 176 -23.96 21.69 10.72
N GLY A 177 -23.81 22.86 10.08
CA GLY A 177 -23.86 24.13 10.78
C GLY A 177 -25.23 24.42 11.39
N GLN A 178 -26.35 24.08 10.75
CA GLN A 178 -27.69 24.19 11.32
C GLN A 178 -27.91 23.20 12.47
N PHE A 179 -27.46 21.96 12.27
CA PHE A 179 -27.55 20.91 13.30
C PHE A 179 -26.82 21.32 14.58
N THR A 180 -25.56 21.78 14.48
CA THR A 180 -24.77 22.23 15.64
C THR A 180 -25.36 23.45 16.29
N ALA A 181 -25.87 24.42 15.50
CA ALA A 181 -26.55 25.62 16.04
C ALA A 181 -27.84 25.30 16.82
N ASN A 182 -28.61 24.28 16.37
CA ASN A 182 -29.85 23.84 17.03
C ASN A 182 -29.59 23.02 18.29
N ASN A 183 -28.37 22.52 18.48
CA ASN A 183 -28.01 21.63 19.61
C ASN A 183 -26.93 22.25 20.52
N LEU A 184 -26.85 23.59 20.58
CA LEU A 184 -25.89 24.29 21.46
C LEU A 184 -26.07 23.85 22.92
N GLY A 185 -24.95 23.67 23.61
CA GLY A 185 -24.93 23.22 25.01
C GLY A 185 -25.11 21.71 25.19
N ARG A 186 -25.41 20.95 24.13
CA ARG A 186 -25.43 19.48 24.14
C ARG A 186 -24.04 18.91 23.85
N ARG A 187 -23.78 17.72 24.35
CA ARG A 187 -22.59 16.94 23.99
C ARG A 187 -22.82 16.21 22.69
N MET A 188 -21.85 16.25 21.78
CA MET A 188 -21.85 15.52 20.52
C MET A 188 -20.71 14.50 20.55
N ALA A 189 -21.06 13.24 20.65
CA ALA A 189 -20.11 12.16 20.60
C ALA A 189 -19.60 11.96 19.17
N ILE A 190 -18.28 11.76 19.05
CA ILE A 190 -17.58 11.31 17.87
C ILE A 190 -17.24 9.84 18.10
N VAL A 191 -17.84 8.99 17.29
CA VAL A 191 -17.72 7.52 17.38
C VAL A 191 -16.96 7.01 16.18
N LEU A 192 -15.96 6.20 16.41
CA LEU A 192 -15.19 5.52 15.38
C LEU A 192 -15.22 4.02 15.64
N ASP A 193 -15.72 3.24 14.69
CA ASP A 193 -15.85 1.78 14.77
C ASP A 193 -16.50 1.32 16.11
N ASP A 194 -17.68 1.90 16.41
CA ASP A 194 -18.47 1.64 17.60
C ASP A 194 -17.84 2.10 18.94
N GLN A 195 -16.68 2.75 18.91
CA GLN A 195 -16.02 3.30 20.09
C GLN A 195 -16.19 4.82 20.16
N VAL A 196 -16.56 5.33 21.33
CA VAL A 196 -16.64 6.77 21.59
C VAL A 196 -15.21 7.31 21.81
N ILE A 197 -14.73 8.12 20.86
CA ILE A 197 -13.42 8.74 20.97
C ILE A 197 -13.47 9.96 21.90
N THR A 198 -14.50 10.79 21.74
CA THR A 198 -14.70 12.00 22.55
C THR A 198 -16.15 12.46 22.42
N ALA A 199 -16.62 13.24 23.39
CA ALA A 199 -17.96 13.81 23.36
C ALA A 199 -17.97 15.28 23.83
N PRO A 200 -17.37 16.20 23.04
CA PRO A 200 -17.31 17.61 23.40
C PRO A 200 -18.68 18.28 23.43
N THR A 201 -18.80 19.32 24.28
CA THR A 201 -20.00 20.16 24.29
C THR A 201 -19.97 21.13 23.12
N LEU A 202 -21.07 21.24 22.38
CA LEU A 202 -21.25 22.16 21.28
C LEU A 202 -21.35 23.62 21.84
N GLN A 203 -20.27 24.39 21.70
CA GLN A 203 -20.19 25.77 22.18
C GLN A 203 -20.65 26.81 21.14
N GLY A 204 -20.69 26.40 19.86
CA GLY A 204 -21.05 27.28 18.76
C GLY A 204 -21.46 26.52 17.51
N ARG A 205 -21.88 27.28 16.50
CA ARG A 205 -22.15 26.74 15.18
C ARG A 205 -20.84 26.28 14.51
N ILE A 206 -20.76 25.03 14.14
CA ILE A 206 -19.62 24.43 13.43
C ILE A 206 -20.03 24.25 11.96
N ALA A 207 -19.50 25.07 11.06
CA ALA A 207 -19.85 25.00 9.64
C ALA A 207 -18.69 24.54 8.75
N ASN A 208 -17.46 24.92 9.06
CA ASN A 208 -16.31 24.71 8.19
C ASN A 208 -15.31 23.69 8.76
N GLU A 209 -14.94 23.86 10.02
CA GLU A 209 -13.88 23.07 10.67
C GLU A 209 -14.35 22.60 12.05
N GLY A 210 -13.94 21.41 12.42
CA GLY A 210 -14.12 20.83 13.76
C GLY A 210 -12.81 20.23 14.28
N GLN A 211 -12.79 19.93 15.58
CA GLN A 211 -11.63 19.36 16.24
C GLN A 211 -12.06 18.13 17.04
N ILE A 212 -11.27 17.05 16.92
CA ILE A 212 -11.38 15.86 17.76
C ILE A 212 -10.25 15.94 18.78
N THR A 213 -10.60 15.96 20.06
CA THR A 213 -9.65 16.05 21.18
C THR A 213 -9.81 14.83 22.08
N GLY A 214 -8.89 14.63 23.01
CA GLY A 214 -8.92 13.45 23.91
C GLY A 214 -8.18 12.24 23.37
N ILE A 215 -7.39 12.44 22.32
CA ILE A 215 -6.53 11.40 21.72
C ILE A 215 -5.25 11.28 22.56
N GLY A 216 -4.82 10.04 22.87
CA GLY A 216 -3.72 9.79 23.79
C GLY A 216 -2.34 10.23 23.30
N SER A 217 -2.07 10.09 21.98
CA SER A 217 -0.77 10.41 21.38
C SER A 217 -0.89 11.08 20.02
N LEU A 218 0.18 11.79 19.60
CA LEU A 218 0.23 12.38 18.25
C LEU A 218 0.24 11.28 17.17
N GLU A 219 0.81 10.14 17.46
CA GLU A 219 0.81 8.99 16.56
C GLU A 219 -0.61 8.46 16.33
N GLU A 220 -1.37 8.25 17.40
CA GLU A 220 -2.78 7.88 17.32
C GLU A 220 -3.63 8.95 16.60
N ALA A 221 -3.39 10.23 16.86
CA ALA A 221 -4.03 11.31 16.13
C ALA A 221 -3.72 11.27 14.62
N THR A 222 -2.48 10.91 14.27
CA THR A 222 -2.07 10.77 12.87
C THR A 222 -2.80 9.60 12.20
N ASP A 223 -2.93 8.47 12.89
CA ASP A 223 -3.65 7.30 12.38
C ASP A 223 -5.15 7.59 12.21
N VAL A 224 -5.77 8.23 13.20
CA VAL A 224 -7.17 8.67 13.09
C VAL A 224 -7.35 9.64 11.92
N ALA A 225 -6.48 10.63 11.76
CA ALA A 225 -6.56 11.58 10.65
C ALA A 225 -6.38 10.89 9.29
N LEU A 226 -5.47 9.91 9.19
CA LEU A 226 -5.24 9.10 8.00
C LEU A 226 -6.51 8.31 7.63
N VAL A 227 -7.07 7.61 8.60
CA VAL A 227 -8.28 6.80 8.44
C VAL A 227 -9.47 7.67 8.00
N LEU A 228 -9.63 8.86 8.59
CA LEU A 228 -10.68 9.80 8.22
C LEU A 228 -10.53 10.34 6.78
N ARG A 229 -9.30 10.58 6.33
CA ARG A 229 -9.04 11.02 4.95
C ARG A 229 -9.26 9.94 3.92
N SER A 230 -8.86 8.70 4.23
CA SER A 230 -8.99 7.57 3.32
C SER A 230 -10.42 7.07 3.15
N GLY A 231 -11.30 7.39 4.09
CA GLY A 231 -12.71 6.99 4.09
C GLY A 231 -12.97 5.63 4.73
N SER A 232 -14.25 5.32 4.92
CA SER A 232 -14.72 4.06 5.46
C SER A 232 -14.73 2.94 4.42
N LEU A 233 -14.53 1.71 4.87
CA LEU A 233 -14.72 0.54 4.05
C LEU A 233 -16.23 0.32 3.80
N PRO A 234 -16.64 0.07 2.53
CA PRO A 234 -18.05 -0.13 2.20
C PRO A 234 -18.59 -1.47 2.71
N ILE A 235 -17.70 -2.39 3.02
CA ILE A 235 -17.99 -3.75 3.52
C ILE A 235 -17.02 -4.11 4.64
N SER A 236 -17.48 -4.92 5.58
CA SER A 236 -16.63 -5.49 6.61
C SER A 236 -15.67 -6.51 6.00
N LEU A 237 -14.39 -6.36 6.32
CA LEU A 237 -13.32 -7.28 5.95
C LEU A 237 -12.69 -7.84 7.21
N HIS A 238 -12.40 -9.13 7.23
CA HIS A 238 -11.60 -9.75 8.29
C HIS A 238 -10.29 -10.30 7.71
N VAL A 239 -9.31 -10.41 8.57
CA VAL A 239 -8.00 -10.95 8.20
C VAL A 239 -8.10 -12.48 8.14
N GLU A 240 -7.91 -13.04 6.94
CA GLU A 240 -7.90 -14.49 6.71
C GLU A 240 -6.49 -15.07 6.91
N GLU A 241 -5.48 -14.38 6.36
CA GLU A 241 -4.09 -14.84 6.43
C GLU A 241 -3.16 -13.64 6.66
N ILE A 242 -2.20 -13.81 7.56
CA ILE A 242 -1.08 -12.89 7.76
C ILE A 242 0.20 -13.66 7.52
N ARG A 243 1.07 -13.13 6.66
CA ARG A 243 2.42 -13.63 6.45
C ARG A 243 3.41 -12.50 6.66
N GLN A 244 4.20 -12.63 7.71
CA GLN A 244 5.30 -11.72 8.01
C GLN A 244 6.61 -12.33 7.52
N ILE A 245 7.36 -11.60 6.71
CA ILE A 245 8.67 -12.01 6.21
C ILE A 245 9.70 -11.05 6.81
N GLY A 246 10.57 -11.60 7.64
CA GLY A 246 11.64 -10.81 8.26
C GLY A 246 12.64 -10.31 7.21
N PRO A 247 13.17 -9.08 7.35
CA PRO A 247 14.11 -8.51 6.38
C PRO A 247 15.43 -9.30 6.27
N THR A 248 15.83 -10.02 7.33
CA THR A 248 17.01 -10.89 7.31
C THR A 248 16.87 -12.07 6.36
N LEU A 249 15.67 -12.68 6.30
CA LEU A 249 15.37 -13.78 5.36
C LEU A 249 15.44 -13.30 3.91
N GLY A 250 14.98 -12.09 3.64
CA GLY A 250 15.08 -11.48 2.32
C GLY A 250 16.52 -11.21 1.91
N ALA A 251 17.33 -10.62 2.79
CA ALA A 251 18.74 -10.31 2.53
C ALA A 251 19.55 -11.58 2.25
N ASP A 252 19.40 -12.62 3.06
CA ASP A 252 20.07 -13.93 2.86
C ASP A 252 19.64 -14.57 1.53
N SER A 253 18.37 -14.43 1.16
CA SER A 253 17.83 -14.95 -0.10
C SER A 253 18.38 -14.21 -1.32
N ILE A 254 18.54 -12.87 -1.23
CA ILE A 254 19.18 -12.06 -2.28
C ILE A 254 20.64 -12.48 -2.45
N GLU A 255 21.40 -12.58 -1.35
CA GLU A 255 22.80 -12.97 -1.41
C GLU A 255 22.96 -14.36 -2.02
N ALA A 256 22.22 -15.34 -1.53
CA ALA A 256 22.22 -16.70 -2.08
C ALA A 256 21.80 -16.74 -3.55
N GLY A 257 20.76 -15.98 -3.93
CA GLY A 257 20.28 -15.88 -5.31
C GLY A 257 21.28 -15.21 -6.25
N MET A 258 21.93 -14.13 -5.82
CA MET A 258 22.99 -13.48 -6.59
C MET A 258 24.21 -14.36 -6.78
N VAL A 259 24.65 -15.06 -5.73
CA VAL A 259 25.76 -16.02 -5.82
C VAL A 259 25.40 -17.16 -6.78
N ALA A 260 24.24 -17.79 -6.60
CA ALA A 260 23.79 -18.88 -7.44
C ALA A 260 23.64 -18.45 -8.92
N GLY A 261 23.02 -17.29 -9.17
CA GLY A 261 22.85 -16.72 -10.50
C GLY A 261 24.17 -16.42 -11.18
N THR A 262 25.10 -15.79 -10.46
CA THR A 262 26.44 -15.44 -10.99
C THR A 262 27.26 -16.69 -11.29
N VAL A 263 27.31 -17.62 -10.36
CA VAL A 263 28.03 -18.92 -10.55
C VAL A 263 27.42 -19.70 -11.69
N GLY A 264 26.08 -19.77 -11.76
CA GLY A 264 25.37 -20.43 -12.84
C GLY A 264 25.66 -19.81 -14.22
N ALA A 265 25.60 -18.49 -14.33
CA ALA A 265 25.90 -17.78 -15.57
C ALA A 265 27.36 -18.01 -16.03
N ILE A 266 28.31 -17.92 -15.11
CA ILE A 266 29.73 -18.19 -15.41
C ILE A 266 29.93 -19.64 -15.84
N ALA A 267 29.32 -20.60 -15.16
CA ALA A 267 29.41 -22.02 -15.49
C ALA A 267 28.87 -22.31 -16.91
N VAL A 268 27.72 -21.70 -17.27
CA VAL A 268 27.12 -21.80 -18.61
C VAL A 268 28.06 -21.21 -19.67
N ILE A 269 28.62 -20.02 -19.44
CA ILE A 269 29.55 -19.37 -20.38
C ILE A 269 30.79 -20.25 -20.58
N ILE A 270 31.38 -20.78 -19.50
CA ILE A 270 32.54 -21.66 -19.58
C ILE A 270 32.20 -22.95 -20.35
N ALA A 271 31.06 -23.60 -20.06
CA ALA A 271 30.64 -24.79 -20.74
C ALA A 271 30.49 -24.57 -22.26
N VAL A 272 29.85 -23.47 -22.65
CA VAL A 272 29.67 -23.12 -24.07
C VAL A 272 31.01 -22.82 -24.75
N LEU A 273 31.94 -22.12 -24.10
CA LEU A 273 33.28 -21.87 -24.63
C LEU A 273 34.10 -23.15 -24.80
N VAL A 274 34.01 -24.10 -23.86
CA VAL A 274 34.72 -25.38 -23.92
C VAL A 274 34.13 -26.29 -24.99
N MET A 275 32.81 -26.33 -25.14
CA MET A 275 32.14 -27.23 -26.11
C MET A 275 32.26 -26.72 -27.55
N TYR A 276 32.15 -25.41 -27.80
CA TYR A 276 32.06 -24.83 -29.12
C TYR A 276 33.32 -24.03 -29.53
N GLY A 277 34.31 -23.97 -28.65
CA GLY A 277 35.55 -23.20 -28.86
C GLY A 277 35.37 -21.69 -28.72
N PRO A 278 36.47 -20.90 -28.74
CA PRO A 278 36.42 -19.50 -28.37
C PRO A 278 35.62 -18.62 -29.34
N LEU A 279 35.60 -18.98 -30.64
CA LEU A 279 34.91 -18.17 -31.65
C LEU A 279 33.41 -18.38 -31.60
N PHE A 280 32.93 -19.58 -31.76
CA PHE A 280 31.49 -19.90 -31.75
C PHE A 280 30.92 -19.81 -30.35
N GLY A 281 31.64 -20.27 -29.33
CA GLY A 281 31.26 -20.13 -27.93
C GLY A 281 31.16 -18.67 -27.50
N GLY A 282 32.02 -17.78 -28.03
CA GLY A 282 31.93 -16.34 -27.77
C GLY A 282 30.67 -15.71 -28.36
N VAL A 283 30.24 -16.10 -29.56
CA VAL A 283 29.00 -15.62 -30.17
C VAL A 283 27.78 -16.10 -29.36
N LEU A 284 27.78 -17.38 -28.94
CA LEU A 284 26.72 -17.94 -28.08
C LEU A 284 26.65 -17.25 -26.73
N ALA A 285 27.80 -17.01 -26.08
CA ALA A 285 27.87 -16.28 -24.81
C ALA A 285 27.31 -14.84 -24.93
N LEU A 286 27.63 -14.16 -26.04
CA LEU A 286 27.06 -12.84 -26.32
C LEU A 286 25.54 -12.91 -26.50
N GLY A 287 25.02 -13.95 -27.15
CA GLY A 287 23.56 -14.19 -27.28
C GLY A 287 22.90 -14.34 -25.93
N VAL A 288 23.47 -15.12 -25.01
CA VAL A 288 22.96 -15.27 -23.64
C VAL A 288 22.95 -13.94 -22.88
N LEU A 289 24.04 -13.15 -22.97
CA LEU A 289 24.10 -11.83 -22.33
C LEU A 289 23.05 -10.85 -22.89
N LEU A 290 22.79 -10.91 -24.21
CA LEU A 290 21.73 -10.10 -24.82
C LEU A 290 20.34 -10.50 -24.34
N VAL A 291 20.06 -11.81 -24.21
CA VAL A 291 18.79 -12.29 -23.67
C VAL A 291 18.61 -11.81 -22.23
N MET A 292 19.64 -11.93 -21.38
CA MET A 292 19.59 -11.41 -20.02
C MET A 292 19.32 -9.89 -20.00
N LEU A 293 20.02 -9.12 -20.82
CA LEU A 293 19.83 -7.68 -20.94
C LEU A 293 18.38 -7.34 -21.31
N PHE A 294 17.80 -8.06 -22.27
CA PHE A 294 16.40 -7.82 -22.68
C PHE A 294 15.40 -8.20 -21.60
N VAL A 295 15.61 -9.34 -20.92
CA VAL A 295 14.71 -9.75 -19.82
C VAL A 295 14.74 -8.72 -18.68
N PHE A 296 15.92 -8.30 -18.24
CA PHE A 296 16.03 -7.25 -17.21
C PHE A 296 15.48 -5.91 -17.70
N GLY A 297 15.72 -5.53 -18.96
CA GLY A 297 15.16 -4.30 -19.53
C GLY A 297 13.62 -4.32 -19.59
N ILE A 298 13.02 -5.46 -19.93
CA ILE A 298 11.56 -5.63 -19.95
C ILE A 298 11.01 -5.58 -18.52
N LEU A 299 11.62 -6.29 -17.56
CA LEU A 299 11.19 -6.26 -16.16
C LEU A 299 11.24 -4.85 -15.60
N ALA A 300 12.34 -4.12 -15.85
CA ALA A 300 12.49 -2.72 -15.43
C ALA A 300 11.46 -1.82 -16.12
N GLY A 301 11.22 -2.01 -17.42
CA GLY A 301 10.27 -1.22 -18.20
C GLY A 301 8.81 -1.43 -17.82
N LEU A 302 8.47 -2.65 -17.36
CA LEU A 302 7.13 -2.99 -16.86
C LEU A 302 6.95 -2.66 -15.38
N GLY A 303 8.01 -2.27 -14.66
CA GLY A 303 7.98 -2.09 -13.20
C GLY A 303 7.63 -3.39 -12.45
N ALA A 304 8.00 -4.55 -13.01
CA ALA A 304 7.68 -5.84 -12.42
C ALA A 304 8.56 -6.11 -11.19
N ALA A 305 7.94 -6.63 -10.12
CA ALA A 305 8.66 -7.01 -8.92
C ALA A 305 9.41 -8.34 -9.11
N LEU A 306 10.70 -8.34 -8.76
CA LEU A 306 11.55 -9.53 -8.77
C LEU A 306 11.30 -10.33 -7.48
N THR A 307 10.83 -11.55 -7.62
CA THR A 307 10.55 -12.49 -6.51
C THR A 307 11.51 -13.68 -6.55
N LEU A 308 11.57 -14.49 -5.49
CA LEU A 308 12.37 -15.74 -5.47
C LEU A 308 12.00 -16.70 -6.62
N PRO A 309 10.69 -16.99 -6.89
CA PRO A 309 10.31 -17.74 -8.07
C PRO A 309 10.70 -17.07 -9.39
N GLY A 310 10.67 -15.72 -9.43
CA GLY A 310 11.13 -14.95 -10.59
C GLY A 310 12.62 -15.15 -10.86
N LEU A 311 13.47 -15.13 -9.83
CA LEU A 311 14.90 -15.44 -9.94
C LEU A 311 15.13 -16.87 -10.47
N ALA A 312 14.40 -17.86 -9.96
CA ALA A 312 14.48 -19.23 -10.47
C ALA A 312 14.07 -19.31 -11.96
N GLY A 313 13.02 -18.58 -12.36
CA GLY A 313 12.59 -18.46 -13.75
C GLY A 313 13.64 -17.81 -14.64
N LEU A 314 14.36 -16.78 -14.16
CA LEU A 314 15.48 -16.16 -14.87
C LEU A 314 16.60 -17.16 -15.13
N ILE A 315 17.01 -17.94 -14.13
CA ILE A 315 18.05 -18.96 -14.27
C ILE A 315 17.63 -20.02 -15.31
N LEU A 316 16.37 -20.45 -15.26
CA LEU A 316 15.82 -21.37 -16.26
C LEU A 316 15.82 -20.78 -17.67
N THR A 317 15.49 -19.48 -17.79
CA THR A 317 15.50 -18.77 -19.08
C THR A 317 16.91 -18.71 -19.69
N ILE A 318 17.96 -18.57 -18.85
CA ILE A 318 19.35 -18.64 -19.30
C ILE A 318 19.64 -20.00 -19.94
N GLY A 319 19.21 -21.10 -19.28
CA GLY A 319 19.37 -22.45 -19.81
C GLY A 319 18.65 -22.64 -21.15
N ALA A 320 17.39 -22.20 -21.24
CA ALA A 320 16.62 -22.27 -22.48
C ALA A 320 17.19 -21.41 -23.62
N ALA A 321 17.78 -20.25 -23.30
CA ALA A 321 18.43 -19.38 -24.28
C ALA A 321 19.68 -20.05 -24.90
N VAL A 322 20.44 -20.80 -24.10
CA VAL A 322 21.58 -21.59 -24.59
C VAL A 322 21.10 -22.68 -25.55
N ASP A 323 20.09 -23.45 -25.16
CA ASP A 323 19.53 -24.52 -26.00
C ASP A 323 19.02 -23.98 -27.35
N GLY A 324 18.26 -22.87 -27.33
CA GLY A 324 17.78 -22.24 -28.56
C GLY A 324 18.89 -21.74 -29.49
N ASN A 325 19.96 -21.19 -28.92
CA ASN A 325 21.12 -20.74 -29.67
C ASN A 325 21.94 -21.93 -30.23
N VAL A 326 22.09 -23.02 -29.47
CA VAL A 326 22.80 -24.22 -29.88
C VAL A 326 22.12 -24.94 -31.04
N ILE A 327 20.79 -25.02 -31.04
CA ILE A 327 20.03 -25.65 -32.15
C ILE A 327 20.16 -24.85 -33.46
N SER A 328 20.44 -23.54 -33.36
CA SER A 328 20.51 -22.63 -34.50
C SER A 328 21.88 -22.69 -35.21
N PHE A 329 22.88 -23.30 -34.63
CA PHE A 329 24.22 -23.53 -35.15
C PHE A 329 24.49 -24.98 -35.48
#